data_2423afdd47589a5b46d21995ff48c096
#
_entry.id   2423afdd47589a5b46d21995ff48c096
#
_cell.length_a   1.000
_cell.length_b   1.000
_cell.length_c   1.000
_cell.angle_alpha   90.00
_cell.angle_beta   90.00
_cell.angle_gamma   90.00
#
_symmetry.space_group_name_H-M   'P 1'
#
loop_
_entity.id
_entity.type
_entity.pdbx_description
1 polymer ?
#
loop_
_entity_poly.entity_id
_entity_poly.type
_entity_poly.pdbx_seq_one_letter_code
_entity_poly.pdbx_strand_id
1 'polypeptide(L)'
;MLLRQIRPIRPIRAVLTGTILTLALAGLSPANPAHAAEIIIINGYSETVRESTGNPVVCPHNQVLVGRAHSGDENGSTTYYCGMILIDGQVATVSGPSWSEPQRESNSFFTAQGNQVLVGRAHSGDENGPTRYATASMSAGGRAIELTSYRWSPGQRESNSYSKAGDYEVMVGRSHSGDENGQTHYQYARIAG
;
A
#
# COMPACT_ATOMS: atom_id res chain seq x y z
N MET A 1 42.89 79.67 -62.27
CA MET A 1 42.19 78.68 -63.09
C MET A 1 42.37 77.35 -62.39
N LEU A 2 41.36 76.94 -61.49
CA LEU A 2 41.43 75.77 -60.67
C LEU A 2 40.61 74.65 -61.31
N LEU A 3 41.25 73.55 -61.71
CA LEU A 3 40.58 72.37 -62.16
C LEU A 3 40.13 71.51 -60.96
N ARG A 4 38.83 71.33 -60.80
CA ARG A 4 38.23 70.45 -59.82
C ARG A 4 38.31 68.99 -60.35
N GLN A 5 38.99 68.15 -59.62
CA GLN A 5 39.01 66.69 -59.86
C GLN A 5 37.72 66.05 -59.33
N ILE A 6 37.00 65.39 -60.20
CA ILE A 6 35.81 64.55 -59.89
C ILE A 6 36.27 63.18 -59.53
N ARG A 7 35.99 62.68 -58.30
CA ARG A 7 36.28 61.35 -57.87
C ARG A 7 35.13 60.39 -58.29
N PRO A 8 35.40 59.22 -58.80
CA PRO A 8 34.36 58.24 -59.16
C PRO A 8 33.72 57.62 -57.93
N ILE A 9 32.39 57.46 -57.96
CA ILE A 9 31.55 56.77 -56.97
C ILE A 9 31.74 55.28 -57.15
N ARG A 10 32.15 54.55 -56.08
CA ARG A 10 32.22 53.13 -56.05
C ARG A 10 30.81 52.55 -55.76
N PRO A 11 30.34 51.47 -56.45
CA PRO A 11 29.08 50.82 -56.18
C PRO A 11 29.16 50.00 -54.89
N ILE A 12 28.20 50.17 -53.99
CA ILE A 12 28.00 49.40 -52.77
C ILE A 12 27.38 48.05 -53.21
N ARG A 13 28.11 46.97 -53.04
CA ARG A 13 27.55 45.60 -53.14
C ARG A 13 26.83 45.29 -51.87
N ALA A 14 25.50 45.21 -51.89
CA ALA A 14 24.67 44.68 -50.80
C ALA A 14 24.84 43.14 -50.78
N VAL A 15 25.43 42.65 -49.69
CA VAL A 15 25.47 41.21 -49.40
C VAL A 15 24.16 40.88 -48.63
N LEU A 16 23.24 40.22 -49.30
CA LEU A 16 22.06 39.62 -48.64
C LEU A 16 22.53 38.34 -47.89
N THR A 17 22.68 38.43 -46.58
CA THR A 17 22.83 37.27 -45.71
C THR A 17 21.44 36.69 -45.44
N GLY A 18 21.06 35.63 -46.14
CA GLY A 18 19.85 34.87 -45.89
C GLY A 18 20.00 34.04 -44.61
N THR A 19 19.29 34.43 -43.54
CA THR A 19 19.18 33.64 -42.32
C THR A 19 18.18 32.49 -42.56
N ILE A 20 18.70 31.27 -42.68
CA ILE A 20 17.84 30.06 -42.74
C ILE A 20 17.35 29.80 -41.34
N LEU A 21 16.06 30.05 -41.06
CA LEU A 21 15.37 29.69 -39.82
C LEU A 21 15.02 28.23 -39.89
N THR A 22 15.85 27.34 -39.30
CA THR A 22 15.51 25.92 -39.11
C THR A 22 14.47 25.79 -38.01
N LEU A 23 13.21 25.57 -38.38
CA LEU A 23 12.15 25.13 -37.43
C LEU A 23 12.51 23.70 -37.00
N ALA A 24 12.98 23.55 -35.75
CA ALA A 24 13.06 22.25 -35.09
C ALA A 24 11.62 21.80 -34.74
N LEU A 25 11.02 20.89 -35.48
CA LEU A 25 9.85 20.15 -35.06
C LEU A 25 10.26 19.29 -33.86
N ALA A 26 9.98 19.76 -32.63
CA ALA A 26 10.01 18.90 -31.46
C ALA A 26 8.91 17.84 -31.64
N GLY A 27 9.34 16.62 -31.98
CA GLY A 27 8.45 15.48 -32.09
C GLY A 27 7.80 15.23 -30.73
N LEU A 28 6.50 15.48 -30.64
CA LEU A 28 5.65 15.00 -29.54
C LEU A 28 5.63 13.48 -29.66
N SER A 29 6.48 12.79 -28.87
CA SER A 29 6.32 11.35 -28.69
C SER A 29 4.93 11.11 -28.10
N PRO A 30 4.10 10.24 -28.69
CA PRO A 30 2.84 9.89 -28.08
C PRO A 30 3.12 9.35 -26.68
N ALA A 31 2.53 9.95 -25.65
CA ALA A 31 2.56 9.39 -24.30
C ALA A 31 1.92 8.00 -24.39
N ASN A 32 2.68 6.96 -24.07
CA ASN A 32 2.07 5.63 -23.91
C ASN A 32 0.95 5.76 -22.87
N PRO A 33 -0.26 5.21 -23.15
CA PRO A 33 -1.31 5.19 -22.15
C PRO A 33 -0.74 4.50 -20.89
N ALA A 34 -0.89 5.15 -19.74
CA ALA A 34 -0.53 4.54 -18.47
C ALA A 34 -1.36 3.25 -18.33
N HIS A 35 -0.68 2.11 -18.34
CA HIS A 35 -1.31 0.83 -18.08
C HIS A 35 -1.59 0.74 -16.59
N ALA A 36 -2.83 0.40 -16.19
CA ALA A 36 -3.13 0.12 -14.79
C ALA A 36 -2.30 -1.10 -14.36
N ALA A 37 -1.68 -1.03 -13.18
CA ALA A 37 -0.85 -2.13 -12.70
C ALA A 37 -1.71 -3.39 -12.48
N GLU A 38 -1.19 -4.53 -12.90
CA GLU A 38 -1.81 -5.83 -12.61
C GLU A 38 -1.50 -6.19 -11.15
N ILE A 39 -2.55 -6.28 -10.31
CA ILE A 39 -2.42 -6.63 -8.90
C ILE A 39 -2.99 -8.03 -8.68
N ILE A 40 -2.18 -8.92 -8.10
CA ILE A 40 -2.60 -10.27 -7.75
C ILE A 40 -2.28 -10.52 -6.28
N ILE A 41 -3.25 -11.05 -5.52
CA ILE A 41 -3.04 -11.49 -4.15
C ILE A 41 -3.09 -13.01 -4.13
N ILE A 42 -1.96 -13.63 -3.83
CA ILE A 42 -1.84 -15.08 -3.72
C ILE A 42 -2.04 -15.47 -2.25
N ASN A 43 -2.91 -16.44 -1.96
CA ASN A 43 -3.01 -17.02 -0.63
C ASN A 43 -1.66 -17.63 -0.25
N GLY A 44 -1.12 -17.18 0.87
CA GLY A 44 0.15 -17.61 1.39
C GLY A 44 -0.01 -18.50 2.61
N TYR A 45 0.80 -18.21 3.63
CA TYR A 45 0.81 -18.91 4.90
C TYR A 45 -0.50 -18.72 5.68
N SER A 46 -0.90 -19.75 6.44
CA SER A 46 -1.93 -19.60 7.47
C SER A 46 -1.49 -20.34 8.73
N GLU A 47 -1.84 -19.76 9.87
CA GLU A 47 -1.51 -20.31 11.18
C GLU A 47 -2.73 -20.27 12.07
N THR A 48 -2.97 -21.39 12.78
CA THR A 48 -4.02 -21.48 13.79
C THR A 48 -3.37 -21.58 15.17
N VAL A 49 -3.74 -20.66 16.04
CA VAL A 49 -3.19 -20.54 17.39
C VAL A 49 -4.33 -20.38 18.41
N ARG A 50 -3.99 -20.61 19.67
CA ARG A 50 -4.77 -20.12 20.80
C ARG A 50 -4.20 -18.73 21.16
N GLU A 51 -4.93 -17.66 20.92
CA GLU A 51 -4.43 -16.29 21.10
C GLU A 51 -4.11 -15.94 22.54
N SER A 52 -4.88 -16.47 23.51
CA SER A 52 -4.68 -16.21 24.93
C SER A 52 -3.29 -16.53 25.46
N THR A 53 -2.49 -17.30 24.72
CA THR A 53 -1.12 -17.69 25.12
C THR A 53 -0.09 -16.56 25.03
N GLY A 54 -0.41 -15.45 24.34
CA GLY A 54 0.52 -14.34 24.14
C GLY A 54 1.54 -14.54 23.03
N ASN A 55 1.56 -15.70 22.37
CA ASN A 55 2.48 -15.93 21.27
C ASN A 55 2.11 -15.06 20.07
N PRO A 56 3.03 -14.22 19.58
CA PRO A 56 2.76 -13.38 18.42
C PRO A 56 2.65 -14.21 17.15
N VAL A 57 1.64 -13.93 16.35
CA VAL A 57 1.55 -14.40 14.96
C VAL A 57 2.02 -13.29 14.05
N VAL A 58 2.99 -13.58 13.18
CA VAL A 58 3.51 -12.65 12.17
C VAL A 58 3.56 -13.38 10.84
N CYS A 59 3.03 -12.76 9.81
CA CYS A 59 3.13 -13.29 8.44
C CYS A 59 4.60 -13.46 8.03
N PRO A 60 4.94 -14.53 7.31
CA PRO A 60 6.28 -14.75 6.79
C PRO A 60 6.75 -13.60 5.88
N HIS A 61 8.02 -13.62 5.53
CA HIS A 61 8.65 -12.62 4.67
C HIS A 61 7.82 -12.34 3.41
N ASN A 62 7.62 -11.06 3.09
CA ASN A 62 6.84 -10.56 1.95
C ASN A 62 5.37 -11.00 1.92
N GLN A 63 4.80 -11.34 3.07
CA GLN A 63 3.38 -11.60 3.23
C GLN A 63 2.74 -10.62 4.22
N VAL A 64 1.46 -10.34 4.02
CA VAL A 64 0.66 -9.46 4.84
C VAL A 64 -0.63 -10.15 5.29
N LEU A 65 -1.27 -9.69 6.35
CA LEU A 65 -2.56 -10.23 6.76
C LEU A 65 -3.64 -9.90 5.72
N VAL A 66 -4.35 -10.92 5.30
CA VAL A 66 -5.49 -10.84 4.38
C VAL A 66 -6.78 -11.39 4.99
N GLY A 67 -6.73 -11.91 6.22
CA GLY A 67 -7.92 -12.40 6.90
C GLY A 67 -7.64 -12.96 8.28
N ARG A 68 -8.72 -13.16 9.04
CA ARG A 68 -8.74 -13.81 10.34
C ARG A 68 -10.06 -14.57 10.52
N ALA A 69 -9.98 -15.71 11.18
CA ALA A 69 -11.12 -16.45 11.71
C ALA A 69 -10.90 -16.69 13.19
N HIS A 70 -11.98 -16.70 13.96
CA HIS A 70 -11.94 -17.08 15.36
C HIS A 70 -13.18 -17.92 15.71
N SER A 71 -12.99 -18.92 16.55
CA SER A 71 -14.07 -19.79 17.02
C SER A 71 -13.82 -20.17 18.47
N GLY A 72 -14.80 -19.95 19.30
CA GLY A 72 -14.79 -20.21 20.73
C GLY A 72 -14.64 -18.94 21.58
N ASP A 73 -14.33 -19.14 22.85
CA ASP A 73 -13.96 -18.10 23.80
C ASP A 73 -12.50 -17.67 23.65
N GLU A 74 -11.94 -16.98 24.63
CA GLU A 74 -10.52 -16.59 24.66
C GLU A 74 -9.54 -17.79 24.56
N ASN A 75 -9.98 -18.98 24.90
CA ASN A 75 -9.22 -20.22 24.72
C ASN A 75 -9.48 -20.92 23.39
N GLY A 76 -10.35 -20.33 22.58
CA GLY A 76 -10.70 -20.83 21.25
C GLY A 76 -9.57 -20.74 20.25
N SER A 77 -9.86 -21.23 19.06
CA SER A 77 -8.89 -21.28 17.96
C SER A 77 -9.02 -20.02 17.08
N THR A 78 -7.89 -19.37 16.84
CA THR A 78 -7.79 -18.27 15.88
C THR A 78 -6.90 -18.65 14.71
N THR A 79 -7.40 -18.48 13.50
CA THR A 79 -6.62 -18.66 12.27
C THR A 79 -6.34 -17.30 11.63
N TYR A 80 -5.08 -17.04 11.36
CA TYR A 80 -4.60 -15.90 10.59
C TYR A 80 -4.28 -16.34 9.17
N TYR A 81 -4.70 -15.55 8.20
CA TYR A 81 -4.43 -15.79 6.79
C TYR A 81 -3.50 -14.72 6.27
N CYS A 82 -2.36 -15.14 5.71
CA CYS A 82 -1.39 -14.26 5.07
C CYS A 82 -1.49 -14.38 3.56
N GLY A 83 -1.18 -13.29 2.86
CA GLY A 83 -1.15 -13.25 1.39
C GLY A 83 0.11 -12.58 0.89
N MET A 84 0.58 -13.04 -0.27
CA MET A 84 1.67 -12.44 -1.03
C MET A 84 1.08 -11.55 -2.11
N ILE A 85 1.60 -10.35 -2.24
CA ILE A 85 1.12 -9.36 -3.22
C ILE A 85 2.08 -9.37 -4.42
N LEU A 86 1.52 -9.50 -5.62
CA LEU A 86 2.26 -9.31 -6.87
C LEU A 86 1.73 -8.04 -7.55
N ILE A 87 2.64 -7.23 -8.05
CA ILE A 87 2.34 -6.06 -8.88
C ILE A 87 3.14 -6.21 -10.17
N ASP A 88 2.45 -6.30 -11.31
CA ASP A 88 3.03 -6.58 -12.63
C ASP A 88 3.95 -7.83 -12.59
N GLY A 89 3.49 -8.88 -11.91
CA GLY A 89 4.23 -10.14 -11.76
C GLY A 89 5.40 -10.11 -10.77
N GLN A 90 5.72 -8.96 -10.15
CA GLN A 90 6.78 -8.83 -9.15
C GLN A 90 6.22 -8.92 -7.73
N VAL A 91 6.86 -9.72 -6.88
CA VAL A 91 6.50 -9.83 -5.46
C VAL A 91 6.80 -8.50 -4.76
N ALA A 92 5.79 -7.95 -4.08
CA ALA A 92 5.97 -6.78 -3.24
C ALA A 92 6.91 -7.08 -2.06
N THR A 93 7.81 -6.15 -1.79
CA THR A 93 8.66 -6.20 -0.60
C THR A 93 7.90 -5.63 0.59
N VAL A 94 7.85 -6.39 1.69
CA VAL A 94 7.24 -5.99 2.95
C VAL A 94 8.35 -5.70 3.94
N SER A 95 8.33 -4.52 4.59
CA SER A 95 9.31 -4.14 5.60
C SER A 95 9.22 -5.02 6.86
N GLY A 96 10.20 -4.93 7.75
CA GLY A 96 10.12 -5.58 9.06
C GLY A 96 8.95 -5.03 9.89
N PRO A 97 8.38 -5.84 10.80
CA PRO A 97 7.23 -5.46 11.60
C PRO A 97 7.56 -4.35 12.62
N SER A 98 6.63 -3.41 12.77
CA SER A 98 6.60 -2.44 13.85
C SER A 98 5.36 -2.71 14.72
N TRP A 99 5.57 -2.90 16.02
CA TRP A 99 4.48 -3.23 16.95
C TRP A 99 3.85 -1.97 17.55
N SER A 100 2.52 -1.99 17.66
CA SER A 100 1.78 -0.96 18.36
C SER A 100 1.98 -1.03 19.88
N GLU A 101 1.63 0.05 20.59
CA GLU A 101 1.38 -0.02 22.00
C GLU A 101 0.23 -1.02 22.30
N PRO A 102 0.25 -1.67 23.48
CA PRO A 102 -0.81 -2.58 23.87
C PRO A 102 -2.13 -1.84 24.12
N GLN A 103 -3.22 -2.47 23.73
CA GLN A 103 -4.58 -2.04 24.03
C GLN A 103 -5.29 -3.15 24.82
N ARG A 104 -6.29 -2.81 25.63
CA ARG A 104 -7.17 -3.81 26.21
C ARG A 104 -8.00 -4.45 25.10
N GLU A 105 -8.09 -5.80 25.05
CA GLU A 105 -8.81 -6.51 23.99
C GLU A 105 -10.28 -6.09 23.91
N SER A 106 -11.00 -6.09 25.02
CA SER A 106 -12.44 -5.76 25.10
C SER A 106 -12.81 -4.34 24.68
N ASN A 107 -11.83 -3.48 24.41
CA ASN A 107 -12.02 -2.12 23.91
C ASN A 107 -10.85 -1.71 23.01
N SER A 108 -10.54 -2.56 22.03
CA SER A 108 -9.45 -2.32 21.12
C SER A 108 -9.95 -1.67 19.84
N PHE A 109 -9.21 -0.68 19.38
CA PHE A 109 -9.41 -0.05 18.07
C PHE A 109 -8.03 0.25 17.47
N PHE A 110 -7.74 -0.37 16.36
CA PHE A 110 -6.48 -0.18 15.67
C PHE A 110 -6.69 0.02 14.17
N THR A 111 -6.02 1.02 13.63
CA THR A 111 -5.87 1.26 12.19
C THR A 111 -4.42 1.57 11.90
N ALA A 112 -3.83 0.88 10.95
CA ALA A 112 -2.48 1.16 10.45
C ALA A 112 -2.41 2.58 9.88
N GLN A 113 -1.29 3.26 10.13
CA GLN A 113 -1.11 4.65 9.71
C GLN A 113 -0.54 4.74 8.29
N GLY A 114 -0.97 5.77 7.56
CA GLY A 114 -0.51 5.98 6.18
C GLY A 114 -0.79 4.77 5.30
N ASN A 115 0.21 4.35 4.52
CA ASN A 115 0.13 3.19 3.62
C ASN A 115 0.66 1.89 4.26
N GLN A 116 0.59 1.78 5.60
CA GLN A 116 0.97 0.55 6.30
C GLN A 116 -0.16 -0.48 6.30
N VAL A 117 0.21 -1.74 6.37
CA VAL A 117 -0.67 -2.90 6.42
C VAL A 117 -0.42 -3.71 7.69
N LEU A 118 -1.40 -4.50 8.12
CA LEU A 118 -1.20 -5.46 9.18
C LEU A 118 -0.38 -6.65 8.69
N VAL A 119 0.63 -7.01 9.47
CA VAL A 119 1.45 -8.21 9.23
C VAL A 119 1.44 -9.17 10.41
N GLY A 120 0.81 -8.80 11.54
CA GLY A 120 0.72 -9.68 12.69
C GLY A 120 -0.13 -9.12 13.82
N ARG A 121 -0.35 -9.97 14.81
CA ARG A 121 -1.04 -9.65 16.06
C ARG A 121 -0.47 -10.50 17.20
N ALA A 122 -0.50 -9.95 18.40
CA ALA A 122 -0.28 -10.68 19.65
C ALA A 122 -1.40 -10.33 20.62
N HIS A 123 -1.90 -11.34 21.32
CA HIS A 123 -2.86 -11.18 22.40
C HIS A 123 -2.53 -12.19 23.50
N SER A 124 -2.76 -11.81 24.75
CA SER A 124 -2.57 -12.68 25.91
C SER A 124 -3.66 -12.49 26.96
N GLY A 125 -4.09 -13.59 27.53
CA GLY A 125 -5.14 -13.59 28.54
C GLY A 125 -6.55 -13.61 27.94
N ASP A 126 -7.49 -13.10 28.71
CA ASP A 126 -8.90 -12.95 28.36
C ASP A 126 -9.18 -11.61 27.63
N GLU A 127 -10.44 -11.23 27.55
CA GLU A 127 -10.89 -9.95 26.97
C GLU A 127 -10.33 -8.71 27.68
N ASN A 128 -9.80 -8.86 28.88
CA ASN A 128 -9.13 -7.78 29.61
C ASN A 128 -7.63 -7.73 29.33
N GLY A 129 -7.09 -8.75 28.71
CA GLY A 129 -5.68 -8.86 28.39
C GLY A 129 -5.23 -7.88 27.30
N PRO A 130 -3.90 -7.69 27.18
CA PRO A 130 -3.34 -6.81 26.17
C PRO A 130 -3.37 -7.42 24.77
N THR A 131 -3.77 -6.62 23.79
CA THR A 131 -3.63 -6.91 22.38
C THR A 131 -2.73 -5.89 21.68
N ARG A 132 -1.91 -6.33 20.74
CA ARG A 132 -0.98 -5.50 19.96
C ARG A 132 -1.03 -5.90 18.49
N TYR A 133 -0.77 -4.95 17.62
CA TYR A 133 -0.79 -5.13 16.17
C TYR A 133 0.59 -4.84 15.59
N ALA A 134 1.03 -5.67 14.66
CA ALA A 134 2.24 -5.44 13.89
C ALA A 134 1.89 -4.89 12.52
N THR A 135 2.54 -3.79 12.14
CA THR A 135 2.36 -3.14 10.84
C THR A 135 3.66 -3.15 10.04
N ALA A 136 3.54 -3.05 8.73
CA ALA A 136 4.66 -2.92 7.82
C ALA A 136 4.29 -2.03 6.63
N SER A 137 5.29 -1.45 5.99
CA SER A 137 5.13 -0.78 4.70
C SER A 137 5.40 -1.75 3.57
N MET A 138 4.75 -1.53 2.42
CA MET A 138 4.95 -2.32 1.21
C MET A 138 5.59 -1.47 0.10
N SER A 139 6.40 -2.10 -0.73
CA SER A 139 6.96 -1.48 -1.93
C SER A 139 7.07 -2.47 -3.08
N ALA A 140 6.98 -1.97 -4.32
CA ALA A 140 7.23 -2.74 -5.55
C ALA A 140 8.13 -1.92 -6.48
N GLY A 141 9.15 -2.54 -7.05
CA GLY A 141 10.11 -1.85 -7.91
C GLY A 141 10.78 -0.63 -7.23
N GLY A 142 10.95 -0.65 -5.91
CA GLY A 142 11.51 0.47 -5.13
C GLY A 142 10.55 1.63 -4.86
N ARG A 143 9.27 1.54 -5.25
CA ARG A 143 8.24 2.54 -4.99
C ARG A 143 7.32 2.06 -3.88
N ALA A 144 6.93 2.96 -2.98
CA ALA A 144 5.92 2.67 -1.97
C ALA A 144 4.58 2.32 -2.64
N ILE A 145 3.92 1.30 -2.12
CA ILE A 145 2.57 0.92 -2.53
C ILE A 145 1.58 1.80 -1.78
N GLU A 146 0.68 2.44 -2.50
CA GLU A 146 -0.38 3.27 -1.93
C GLU A 146 -1.63 2.44 -1.67
N LEU A 147 -2.37 2.83 -0.63
CA LEU A 147 -3.63 2.22 -0.23
C LEU A 147 -4.77 3.21 -0.38
N THR A 148 -5.90 2.72 -0.88
CA THR A 148 -7.11 3.50 -1.13
C THR A 148 -8.35 2.75 -0.67
N SER A 149 -9.51 3.40 -0.73
CA SER A 149 -10.81 2.73 -0.54
C SER A 149 -10.90 1.92 0.76
N TYR A 150 -10.63 2.56 1.87
CA TYR A 150 -10.72 1.95 3.19
C TYR A 150 -12.17 1.61 3.52
N ARG A 151 -12.39 0.39 4.01
CA ARG A 151 -13.71 -0.05 4.46
C ARG A 151 -13.62 -0.92 5.73
N TRP A 152 -14.63 -0.86 6.56
CA TRP A 152 -14.83 -1.81 7.66
C TRP A 152 -15.74 -2.95 7.21
N SER A 153 -15.48 -4.17 7.71
CA SER A 153 -16.40 -5.27 7.57
C SER A 153 -17.68 -5.02 8.39
N PRO A 154 -18.79 -5.70 8.09
CA PRO A 154 -19.89 -5.81 9.03
C PRO A 154 -19.40 -6.37 10.37
N GLY A 155 -20.08 -5.98 11.46
CA GLY A 155 -19.82 -6.52 12.79
C GLY A 155 -20.12 -8.02 12.85
N GLN A 156 -19.25 -8.76 13.53
CA GLN A 156 -19.40 -10.18 13.77
C GLN A 156 -19.22 -10.45 15.26
N ARG A 157 -19.87 -11.48 15.78
CA ARG A 157 -19.60 -11.93 17.13
C ARG A 157 -18.17 -12.48 17.19
N GLU A 158 -17.37 -12.07 18.19
CA GLU A 158 -15.97 -12.49 18.29
C GLU A 158 -15.84 -14.01 18.30
N SER A 159 -16.62 -14.69 19.15
CA SER A 159 -16.58 -16.16 19.29
C SER A 159 -16.92 -16.96 18.03
N ASN A 160 -17.39 -16.32 16.98
CA ASN A 160 -17.67 -16.93 15.69
C ASN A 160 -17.50 -15.91 14.57
N SER A 161 -16.26 -15.50 14.32
CA SER A 161 -15.93 -14.51 13.31
C SER A 161 -15.10 -15.10 12.19
N TYR A 162 -15.40 -14.69 10.98
CA TYR A 162 -14.61 -14.98 9.78
C TYR A 162 -14.63 -13.78 8.85
N SER A 163 -13.45 -13.27 8.52
CA SER A 163 -13.34 -12.17 7.57
C SER A 163 -12.09 -12.33 6.71
N LYS A 164 -12.26 -12.11 5.43
CA LYS A 164 -11.18 -12.11 4.45
C LYS A 164 -11.24 -10.86 3.58
N ALA A 165 -10.08 -10.40 3.15
CA ALA A 165 -9.92 -9.35 2.15
C ALA A 165 -10.61 -9.75 0.84
N GLY A 166 -11.20 -8.78 0.17
CA GLY A 166 -11.68 -8.93 -1.20
C GLY A 166 -10.52 -8.85 -2.20
N ASP A 167 -10.89 -8.84 -3.49
CA ASP A 167 -9.91 -8.69 -4.57
C ASP A 167 -9.14 -7.37 -4.40
N TYR A 168 -7.81 -7.45 -4.49
CA TYR A 168 -6.88 -6.33 -4.34
C TYR A 168 -6.87 -5.65 -2.97
N GLU A 169 -7.45 -6.26 -1.93
CA GLU A 169 -7.51 -5.70 -0.59
C GLU A 169 -6.54 -6.40 0.36
N VAL A 170 -6.07 -5.65 1.36
CA VAL A 170 -5.25 -6.11 2.48
C VAL A 170 -5.83 -5.63 3.78
N MET A 171 -5.57 -6.36 4.87
CA MET A 171 -6.03 -5.96 6.19
C MET A 171 -5.19 -4.81 6.74
N VAL A 172 -5.86 -3.77 7.23
CA VAL A 172 -5.21 -2.56 7.77
C VAL A 172 -5.67 -2.22 9.19
N GLY A 173 -6.71 -2.89 9.71
CA GLY A 173 -7.20 -2.59 11.05
C GLY A 173 -8.15 -3.64 11.61
N ARG A 174 -8.40 -3.51 12.90
CA ARG A 174 -9.41 -4.29 13.65
C ARG A 174 -9.97 -3.43 14.78
N SER A 175 -11.23 -3.59 15.06
CA SER A 175 -11.83 -3.13 16.31
C SER A 175 -12.59 -4.26 16.98
N HIS A 176 -12.59 -4.23 18.30
CA HIS A 176 -13.35 -5.16 19.11
C HIS A 176 -13.89 -4.46 20.36
N SER A 177 -15.10 -4.82 20.75
CA SER A 177 -15.70 -4.32 21.99
C SER A 177 -16.52 -5.41 22.67
N GLY A 178 -16.31 -5.56 23.96
CA GLY A 178 -16.98 -6.56 24.79
C GLY A 178 -16.12 -7.81 25.02
N ASP A 179 -16.78 -8.86 25.41
CA ASP A 179 -16.23 -10.21 25.60
C ASP A 179 -16.30 -11.03 24.28
N GLU A 180 -16.22 -12.33 24.38
CA GLU A 180 -16.35 -13.28 23.23
C GLU A 180 -17.71 -13.16 22.50
N ASN A 181 -18.72 -12.60 23.15
CA ASN A 181 -20.03 -12.28 22.55
C ASN A 181 -20.08 -10.89 21.92
N GLY A 182 -19.05 -10.08 22.16
CA GLY A 182 -18.94 -8.73 21.66
C GLY A 182 -18.73 -8.65 20.14
N GLN A 183 -18.71 -7.44 19.65
CA GLN A 183 -18.62 -7.17 18.21
C GLN A 183 -17.16 -6.97 17.79
N THR A 184 -16.76 -7.70 16.76
CA THR A 184 -15.48 -7.48 16.08
C THR A 184 -15.70 -7.03 14.64
N HIS A 185 -14.85 -6.10 14.18
CA HIS A 185 -14.83 -5.59 12.83
C HIS A 185 -13.39 -5.61 12.30
N TYR A 186 -13.25 -5.79 11.00
CA TYR A 186 -11.96 -5.79 10.31
C TYR A 186 -11.93 -4.68 9.29
N GLN A 187 -10.82 -3.96 9.23
CA GLN A 187 -10.63 -2.92 8.24
C GLN A 187 -9.74 -3.41 7.11
N TYR A 188 -10.18 -3.14 5.89
CA TYR A 188 -9.45 -3.45 4.67
C TYR A 188 -9.21 -2.18 3.88
N ALA A 189 -8.11 -2.17 3.13
CA ALA A 189 -7.82 -1.13 2.16
C ALA A 189 -7.44 -1.77 0.83
N ARG A 190 -7.78 -1.12 -0.26
CA ARG A 190 -7.46 -1.55 -1.61
C ARG A 190 -6.07 -1.05 -1.99
N ILE A 191 -5.27 -1.92 -2.60
CA ILE A 191 -4.01 -1.56 -3.22
C ILE A 191 -4.31 -0.70 -4.44
N ALA A 192 -3.68 0.49 -4.56
CA ALA A 192 -3.78 1.33 -5.74
C ALA A 192 -2.96 0.73 -6.88
N GLY A 193 -3.55 0.68 -8.08
CA GLY A 193 -2.92 0.19 -9.30
C GLY A 193 -2.56 1.33 -10.25
#